data_f898feae844b4080b50880ede83f3064
#
_entry.id   f898feae844b4080b50880ede83f3064
#
_cell.length_a   1.000
_cell.length_b   1.000
_cell.length_c   1.000
_cell.angle_alpha   90.00
_cell.angle_beta   90.00
_cell.angle_gamma   90.00
#
_symmetry.space_group_name_H-M   'P 1'
#
loop_
_entity.id
_entity.type
_entity.pdbx_description
1 polymer ?
#
loop_
_entity_poly.entity_id
_entity_poly.type
_entity_poly.pdbx_seq_one_letter_code
_entity_poly.pdbx_strand_id
1 'polypeptide(L)'
;MADSNADTPQVAEGPGVGVSITDPILPLSLMDRDRFLALFYEPERFDIHAKTVMHLHVLRIDGGDFAIKPLFKELVNNSISYVLSRQNLGKLTSDLSRMGEFFRKAQTQFKAPDPNAGEGGELLLYSFLEAHLGAPKILSKMELKTSSEHYVHGTDGVHLLEVAPGDYQLIFGESKMYGDIVGSVGSSARRGVKAAFASMGKVQEDGFDFDTWLVESELLKESLDDEKVELLASILLPPASGAPTITKSNAFGVFVGFELDVTTFPFADHTA
;
A
#
# COMPACT_ATOMS: atom_id res chain seq x y z
N MET A 1 29.54 -52.37 26.14
CA MET A 1 29.34 -51.03 26.69
C MET A 1 30.06 -50.04 25.78
N ALA A 2 29.37 -49.41 24.89
CA ALA A 2 29.85 -48.28 24.10
C ALA A 2 28.64 -47.44 23.78
N ASP A 3 28.52 -46.29 24.46
CA ASP A 3 27.52 -45.28 24.24
C ASP A 3 27.83 -44.57 22.93
N SER A 4 26.88 -44.61 22.00
CA SER A 4 26.89 -43.78 20.80
C SER A 4 25.94 -42.60 21.02
N ASN A 5 26.47 -41.48 21.47
CA ASN A 5 25.77 -40.21 21.42
C ASN A 5 25.74 -39.74 19.96
N ALA A 6 24.57 -39.77 19.35
CA ALA A 6 24.34 -39.15 18.07
C ALA A 6 24.07 -37.64 18.29
N ASP A 7 25.06 -36.87 17.85
CA ASP A 7 24.99 -35.42 17.80
C ASP A 7 23.99 -34.98 16.75
N THR A 8 22.86 -34.41 17.19
CA THR A 8 21.85 -33.82 16.31
C THR A 8 22.32 -32.40 16.00
N PRO A 9 22.47 -32.01 14.73
CA PRO A 9 22.87 -30.65 14.41
C PRO A 9 21.74 -29.67 14.78
N GLN A 10 22.04 -28.75 15.70
CA GLN A 10 21.22 -27.58 15.96
C GLN A 10 21.17 -26.74 14.68
N VAL A 11 19.96 -26.63 14.11
CA VAL A 11 19.66 -25.65 13.09
C VAL A 11 19.70 -24.28 13.78
N ALA A 12 20.67 -23.46 13.41
CA ALA A 12 20.77 -22.08 13.84
C ALA A 12 19.53 -21.34 13.30
N GLU A 13 18.66 -20.91 14.19
CA GLU A 13 17.62 -19.94 13.89
C GLU A 13 18.33 -18.66 13.47
N GLY A 14 18.29 -18.37 12.16
CA GLY A 14 18.68 -17.07 11.64
C GLY A 14 17.81 -15.98 12.27
N PRO A 15 18.32 -14.74 12.42
CA PRO A 15 17.57 -13.66 13.03
C PRO A 15 16.30 -13.43 12.21
N GLY A 16 15.19 -13.85 12.77
CA GLY A 16 13.89 -13.39 12.32
C GLY A 16 13.91 -11.88 12.41
N VAL A 17 13.93 -11.19 11.28
CA VAL A 17 13.70 -9.76 11.21
C VAL A 17 12.23 -9.55 11.57
N GLY A 18 11.95 -9.61 12.86
CA GLY A 18 10.78 -8.98 13.42
C GLY A 18 10.95 -7.50 13.12
N VAL A 19 10.18 -6.98 12.16
CA VAL A 19 10.07 -5.54 11.95
C VAL A 19 9.50 -5.00 13.26
N SER A 20 10.39 -4.52 14.13
CA SER A 20 10.00 -3.68 15.24
C SER A 20 9.41 -2.44 14.57
N ILE A 21 8.09 -2.35 14.61
CA ILE A 21 7.38 -1.15 14.15
C ILE A 21 7.75 -0.07 15.16
N THR A 22 8.85 0.62 14.91
CA THR A 22 9.06 1.95 15.49
C THR A 22 7.89 2.79 15.05
N ASP A 23 7.35 3.65 15.93
CA ASP A 23 6.25 4.54 15.55
C ASP A 23 6.63 5.24 14.24
N PRO A 24 5.81 5.13 13.19
CA PRO A 24 6.18 5.69 11.90
C PRO A 24 6.35 7.20 12.04
N ILE A 25 7.38 7.75 11.38
CA ILE A 25 7.69 9.19 11.37
C ILE A 25 6.46 10.03 11.06
N LEU A 26 5.62 9.54 10.17
CA LEU A 26 4.32 10.10 9.89
C LEU A 26 3.25 9.16 10.46
N PRO A 27 2.19 9.70 11.08
CA PRO A 27 1.07 8.87 11.49
C PRO A 27 0.42 8.23 10.26
N LEU A 28 0.01 6.98 10.40
CA LEU A 28 -0.81 6.33 9.39
C LEU A 28 -2.11 7.13 9.23
N SER A 29 -2.57 7.23 8.01
CA SER A 29 -3.85 7.87 7.71
C SER A 29 -5.03 6.89 7.77
N LEU A 30 -4.75 5.60 7.68
CA LEU A 30 -5.74 4.53 7.80
C LEU A 30 -6.37 4.53 9.19
N MET A 31 -7.70 4.49 9.25
CA MET A 31 -8.44 4.65 10.51
C MET A 31 -8.35 3.42 11.41
N ASP A 32 -8.40 2.21 10.85
CA ASP A 32 -8.36 0.95 11.59
C ASP A 32 -7.59 -0.12 10.81
N ARG A 33 -6.31 -0.20 11.12
CA ARG A 33 -5.37 -1.15 10.51
C ARG A 33 -5.75 -2.60 10.76
N ASP A 34 -6.02 -2.93 12.02
CA ASP A 34 -6.21 -4.31 12.44
C ASP A 34 -7.53 -4.86 11.89
N ARG A 35 -8.53 -4.02 11.83
CA ARG A 35 -9.82 -4.38 11.25
C ARG A 35 -9.73 -4.66 9.76
N PHE A 36 -8.95 -3.89 9.02
CA PHE A 36 -8.72 -4.17 7.60
C PHE A 36 -7.98 -5.50 7.41
N LEU A 37 -6.88 -5.73 8.14
CA LEU A 37 -6.09 -6.94 8.03
C LEU A 37 -6.85 -8.19 8.48
N ALA A 38 -7.75 -8.06 9.47
CA ALA A 38 -8.58 -9.17 9.95
C ALA A 38 -9.53 -9.75 8.87
N LEU A 39 -9.74 -9.05 7.76
CA LEU A 39 -10.53 -9.56 6.63
C LEU A 39 -9.78 -10.62 5.81
N PHE A 40 -8.48 -10.74 5.99
CA PHE A 40 -7.64 -11.65 5.25
C PHE A 40 -7.14 -12.77 6.15
N TYR A 41 -6.77 -13.91 5.56
CA TYR A 41 -5.95 -14.90 6.24
C TYR A 41 -4.54 -14.35 6.44
N GLU A 42 -3.77 -14.99 7.33
CA GLU A 42 -2.36 -14.65 7.49
C GLU A 42 -1.65 -14.69 6.13
N PRO A 43 -0.94 -13.61 5.75
CA PRO A 43 -0.32 -13.56 4.43
C PRO A 43 0.85 -14.52 4.30
N GLU A 44 0.94 -15.20 3.18
CA GLU A 44 2.13 -15.96 2.83
C GLU A 44 3.18 -15.05 2.19
N ARG A 45 4.42 -15.16 2.68
CA ARG A 45 5.55 -14.37 2.19
C ARG A 45 6.44 -15.23 1.28
N PHE A 46 6.81 -14.67 0.14
CA PHE A 46 7.72 -15.29 -0.82
C PHE A 46 8.86 -14.33 -1.13
N ASP A 47 10.11 -14.78 -0.89
CA ASP A 47 11.31 -14.05 -1.30
C ASP A 47 11.61 -14.42 -2.76
N ILE A 48 11.23 -13.54 -3.68
CA ILE A 48 11.33 -13.79 -5.13
C ILE A 48 12.77 -13.53 -5.61
N HIS A 49 13.39 -12.47 -5.10
CA HIS A 49 14.74 -12.08 -5.44
C HIS A 49 15.33 -11.28 -4.27
N ALA A 50 16.65 -11.03 -4.25
CA ALA A 50 17.37 -10.35 -3.17
C ALA A 50 16.75 -9.02 -2.68
N LYS A 51 15.97 -8.34 -3.55
CA LYS A 51 15.30 -7.07 -3.23
C LYS A 51 13.79 -7.08 -3.57
N THR A 52 13.22 -8.26 -3.74
CA THR A 52 11.82 -8.40 -4.16
C THR A 52 11.13 -9.43 -3.29
N VAL A 53 10.14 -8.97 -2.56
CA VAL A 53 9.30 -9.80 -1.70
C VAL A 53 7.87 -9.73 -2.23
N MET A 54 7.19 -10.85 -2.24
CA MET A 54 5.77 -10.95 -2.56
C MET A 54 5.02 -11.41 -1.30
N HIS A 55 3.90 -10.77 -1.03
CA HIS A 55 2.95 -11.19 -0.01
C HIS A 55 1.65 -11.61 -0.70
N LEU A 56 1.21 -12.84 -0.43
CA LEU A 56 -0.07 -13.34 -0.89
C LEU A 56 -1.11 -13.15 0.21
N HIS A 57 -2.07 -12.28 -0.03
CA HIS A 57 -3.21 -12.05 0.85
C HIS A 57 -4.45 -12.73 0.28
N VAL A 58 -5.07 -13.58 1.05
CA VAL A 58 -6.30 -14.28 0.67
C VAL A 58 -7.44 -13.75 1.52
N LEU A 59 -8.48 -13.25 0.86
CA LEU A 59 -9.68 -12.78 1.56
C LEU A 59 -10.36 -13.96 2.27
N ARG A 60 -10.79 -13.74 3.51
CA ARG A 60 -11.47 -14.79 4.29
C ARG A 60 -12.75 -15.25 3.63
N ILE A 61 -13.07 -16.51 3.86
CA ILE A 61 -14.33 -17.11 3.46
C ILE A 61 -15.24 -17.12 4.69
N ASP A 62 -16.44 -16.60 4.53
CA ASP A 62 -17.49 -16.58 5.55
C ASP A 62 -18.79 -17.09 4.95
N GLY A 63 -19.39 -18.11 5.58
CA GLY A 63 -20.62 -18.73 5.09
C GLY A 63 -20.52 -19.39 3.70
N GLY A 64 -19.33 -19.78 3.28
CA GLY A 64 -19.06 -20.40 1.96
C GLY A 64 -18.73 -19.42 0.83
N ASP A 65 -18.76 -18.11 1.10
CA ASP A 65 -18.43 -17.06 0.15
C ASP A 65 -17.25 -16.22 0.66
N PHE A 66 -16.49 -15.61 -0.24
CA PHE A 66 -15.49 -14.62 0.13
C PHE A 66 -16.12 -13.43 0.85
N ALA A 67 -15.44 -12.88 1.84
CA ALA A 67 -15.87 -11.74 2.65
C ALA A 67 -15.85 -10.39 1.88
N ILE A 68 -16.37 -10.38 0.66
CA ILE A 68 -16.39 -9.22 -0.24
C ILE A 68 -17.21 -8.06 0.37
N LYS A 69 -18.37 -8.35 0.98
CA LYS A 69 -19.21 -7.31 1.58
C LYS A 69 -18.53 -6.61 2.77
N PRO A 70 -17.92 -7.33 3.73
CA PRO A 70 -17.08 -6.73 4.76
C PRO A 70 -15.92 -5.93 4.18
N LEU A 71 -15.21 -6.46 3.18
CA LEU A 71 -14.11 -5.75 2.51
C LEU A 71 -14.60 -4.43 1.90
N PHE A 72 -15.69 -4.45 1.14
CA PHE A 72 -16.26 -3.24 0.56
C PHE A 72 -16.60 -2.19 1.62
N LYS A 73 -17.17 -2.61 2.76
CA LYS A 73 -17.47 -1.72 3.87
C LYS A 73 -16.21 -1.04 4.44
N GLU A 74 -15.13 -1.81 4.60
CA GLU A 74 -13.86 -1.24 5.06
C GLU A 74 -13.22 -0.32 4.01
N LEU A 75 -13.30 -0.66 2.74
CA LEU A 75 -12.81 0.22 1.68
C LEU A 75 -13.57 1.55 1.63
N VAL A 76 -14.88 1.55 1.87
CA VAL A 76 -15.67 2.79 2.00
C VAL A 76 -15.17 3.63 3.18
N ASN A 77 -14.87 3.02 4.32
CA ASN A 77 -14.29 3.73 5.46
C ASN A 77 -12.90 4.31 5.11
N ASN A 78 -12.03 3.50 4.49
CA ASN A 78 -10.67 3.88 4.13
C ASN A 78 -10.63 4.92 3.00
N SER A 79 -11.69 5.04 2.20
CA SER A 79 -11.76 6.01 1.11
C SER A 79 -11.65 7.46 1.59
N ILE A 80 -12.10 7.75 2.80
CA ILE A 80 -12.01 9.09 3.40
C ILE A 80 -10.54 9.48 3.59
N SER A 81 -9.78 8.62 4.24
CA SER A 81 -8.34 8.85 4.51
C SER A 81 -7.48 8.71 3.25
N TYR A 82 -7.93 7.95 2.26
CA TYR A 82 -7.27 7.87 0.96
C TYR A 82 -7.38 9.18 0.17
N VAL A 83 -8.55 9.81 0.17
CA VAL A 83 -8.86 11.03 -0.60
C VAL A 83 -8.46 12.31 0.12
N LEU A 84 -8.55 12.34 1.46
CA LEU A 84 -8.30 13.56 2.22
C LEU A 84 -6.83 13.70 2.58
N SER A 85 -6.34 14.94 2.55
CA SER A 85 -5.05 15.29 3.16
C SER A 85 -5.09 15.10 4.69
N ARG A 86 -3.92 14.97 5.32
CA ARG A 86 -3.82 14.89 6.79
C ARG A 86 -4.43 16.09 7.49
N GLN A 87 -4.27 17.27 6.93
CA GLN A 87 -4.91 18.48 7.46
C GLN A 87 -6.44 18.35 7.47
N ASN A 88 -7.02 17.87 6.38
CA ASN A 88 -8.46 17.68 6.28
C ASN A 88 -8.95 16.55 7.21
N LEU A 89 -8.17 15.49 7.37
CA LEU A 89 -8.44 14.45 8.38
C LEU A 89 -8.40 15.02 9.80
N GLY A 90 -7.41 15.85 10.12
CA GLY A 90 -7.33 16.54 11.40
C GLY A 90 -8.52 17.45 11.67
N LYS A 91 -9.00 18.18 10.64
CA LYS A 91 -10.24 18.97 10.76
C LYS A 91 -11.46 18.10 10.98
N LEU A 92 -11.55 16.94 10.32
CA LEU A 92 -12.65 15.99 10.49
C LEU A 92 -12.67 15.41 11.91
N THR A 93 -11.52 15.03 12.44
CA THR A 93 -11.42 14.47 13.79
C THR A 93 -11.68 15.51 14.90
N SER A 94 -11.37 16.77 14.64
CA SER A 94 -11.64 17.87 15.58
C SER A 94 -13.09 18.36 15.55
N ASP A 95 -13.80 18.18 14.44
CA ASP A 95 -15.20 18.61 14.27
C ASP A 95 -16.01 17.58 13.48
N LEU A 96 -16.58 16.62 14.18
CA LEU A 96 -17.42 15.58 13.59
C LEU A 96 -18.73 16.11 12.96
N SER A 97 -19.15 17.34 13.26
CA SER A 97 -20.33 17.93 12.63
C SER A 97 -20.19 18.07 11.11
N ARG A 98 -18.96 18.11 10.62
CA ARG A 98 -18.63 18.22 9.19
C ARG A 98 -18.42 16.88 8.48
N MET A 99 -18.62 15.75 9.17
CA MET A 99 -18.39 14.42 8.61
C MET A 99 -19.13 14.19 7.28
N GLY A 100 -20.38 14.63 7.18
CA GLY A 100 -21.17 14.51 5.95
C GLY A 100 -20.58 15.28 4.77
N GLU A 101 -19.97 16.44 5.01
CA GLU A 101 -19.27 17.23 3.99
C GLU A 101 -18.03 16.50 3.48
N PHE A 102 -17.18 16.01 4.38
CA PHE A 102 -15.96 15.29 4.02
C PHE A 102 -16.26 13.97 3.33
N PHE A 103 -17.27 13.22 3.80
CA PHE A 103 -17.69 11.98 3.16
C PHE A 103 -18.17 12.24 1.72
N ARG A 104 -19.00 13.27 1.52
CA ARG A 104 -19.44 13.64 0.18
C ARG A 104 -18.27 14.07 -0.70
N LYS A 105 -17.31 14.85 -0.17
CA LYS A 105 -16.10 15.23 -0.89
C LYS A 105 -15.32 13.98 -1.32
N ALA A 106 -15.11 13.02 -0.43
CA ALA A 106 -14.45 11.78 -0.78
C ALA A 106 -15.20 11.03 -1.90
N GLN A 107 -16.50 10.87 -1.79
CA GLN A 107 -17.32 10.20 -2.81
C GLN A 107 -17.26 10.86 -4.18
N THR A 108 -17.23 12.19 -4.24
CA THR A 108 -17.23 12.93 -5.53
C THR A 108 -15.89 12.83 -6.27
N GLN A 109 -14.82 12.39 -5.63
CA GLN A 109 -13.53 12.17 -6.28
C GLN A 109 -13.46 10.83 -7.02
N PHE A 110 -14.27 9.85 -6.62
CA PHE A 110 -14.36 8.58 -7.33
C PHE A 110 -15.23 8.73 -8.60
N LYS A 111 -14.80 8.09 -9.66
CA LYS A 111 -15.59 8.00 -10.89
C LYS A 111 -16.88 7.22 -10.64
N ALA A 112 -17.86 7.43 -11.53
CA ALA A 112 -18.99 6.54 -11.59
C ALA A 112 -18.53 5.08 -11.72
N PRO A 113 -19.25 4.12 -11.12
CA PRO A 113 -18.87 2.71 -11.21
C PRO A 113 -18.65 2.26 -12.65
N ASP A 114 -17.40 1.98 -12.98
CA ASP A 114 -16.95 1.45 -14.27
C ASP A 114 -16.05 0.25 -13.98
N PRO A 115 -16.31 -0.92 -14.59
CA PRO A 115 -15.46 -2.10 -14.41
C PRO A 115 -13.97 -1.85 -14.69
N ASN A 116 -13.64 -0.81 -15.46
CA ASN A 116 -12.27 -0.45 -15.81
C ASN A 116 -11.70 0.73 -14.99
N ALA A 117 -12.42 1.22 -13.99
CA ALA A 117 -12.03 2.44 -13.27
C ALA A 117 -10.83 2.25 -12.35
N GLY A 118 -10.19 1.18 -12.16
CA GLY A 118 -8.92 0.99 -11.41
C GLY A 118 -8.88 1.50 -9.95
N GLU A 119 -9.73 2.45 -9.59
CA GLU A 119 -9.71 3.18 -8.31
C GLU A 119 -9.88 2.28 -7.08
N GLY A 120 -10.61 1.17 -7.23
CA GLY A 120 -10.72 0.15 -6.18
C GLY A 120 -9.39 -0.54 -5.90
N GLY A 121 -8.58 -0.78 -6.93
CA GLY A 121 -7.24 -1.32 -6.81
C GLY A 121 -6.28 -0.32 -6.15
N GLU A 122 -6.36 0.95 -6.52
CA GLU A 122 -5.58 2.03 -5.91
C GLU A 122 -5.88 2.15 -4.40
N LEU A 123 -7.15 2.05 -4.01
CA LEU A 123 -7.57 2.08 -2.61
C LEU A 123 -7.12 0.83 -1.83
N LEU A 124 -7.13 -0.35 -2.45
CA LEU A 124 -6.60 -1.58 -1.86
C LEU A 124 -5.08 -1.48 -1.66
N LEU A 125 -4.35 -1.02 -2.68
CA LEU A 125 -2.92 -0.79 -2.59
C LEU A 125 -2.57 0.13 -1.42
N TYR A 126 -3.23 1.30 -1.34
CA TYR A 126 -3.08 2.22 -0.24
C TYR A 126 -3.32 1.56 1.12
N SER A 127 -4.43 0.81 1.23
CA SER A 127 -4.78 0.13 2.48
C SER A 127 -3.74 -0.91 2.90
N PHE A 128 -3.17 -1.68 1.96
CA PHE A 128 -2.11 -2.64 2.25
C PHE A 128 -0.77 -1.97 2.58
N LEU A 129 -0.39 -0.90 1.88
CA LEU A 129 0.86 -0.19 2.17
C LEU A 129 0.83 0.40 3.58
N GLU A 130 -0.28 0.99 4.01
CA GLU A 130 -0.41 1.49 5.37
C GLU A 130 -0.64 0.38 6.40
N ALA A 131 -1.55 -0.56 6.15
CA ALA A 131 -1.91 -1.56 7.14
C ALA A 131 -0.84 -2.66 7.30
N HIS A 132 -0.35 -3.21 6.19
CA HIS A 132 0.58 -4.34 6.22
C HIS A 132 2.03 -3.90 6.38
N LEU A 133 2.48 -2.91 5.61
CA LEU A 133 3.87 -2.44 5.66
C LEU A 133 4.11 -1.35 6.71
N GLY A 134 3.07 -0.69 7.22
CA GLY A 134 3.23 0.47 8.09
C GLY A 134 3.86 1.67 7.38
N ALA A 135 3.67 1.78 6.06
CA ALA A 135 4.21 2.85 5.24
C ALA A 135 3.16 3.96 5.06
N PRO A 136 3.24 5.08 5.81
CA PRO A 136 2.27 6.15 5.72
C PRO A 136 2.26 6.79 4.33
N LYS A 137 1.06 7.12 3.86
CA LYS A 137 0.85 7.86 2.63
C LYS A 137 1.49 9.25 2.73
N ILE A 138 2.31 9.62 1.76
CA ILE A 138 2.74 11.01 1.54
C ILE A 138 1.74 11.70 0.63
N LEU A 139 1.39 11.03 -0.46
CA LEU A 139 0.50 11.56 -1.48
C LEU A 139 -0.31 10.44 -2.11
N SER A 140 -1.55 10.72 -2.47
CA SER A 140 -2.35 9.88 -3.34
C SER A 140 -2.73 10.64 -4.61
N LYS A 141 -2.86 9.89 -5.70
CA LYS A 141 -3.37 10.40 -6.96
C LYS A 141 -4.74 11.07 -6.80
N MET A 142 -5.54 10.57 -5.87
CA MET A 142 -6.88 11.11 -5.58
C MET A 142 -6.85 12.49 -4.92
N GLU A 143 -5.85 12.79 -4.10
CA GLU A 143 -5.69 14.14 -3.51
C GLU A 143 -5.46 15.21 -4.56
N LEU A 144 -4.84 14.82 -5.67
CA LEU A 144 -4.49 15.72 -6.78
C LEU A 144 -5.64 15.99 -7.73
N LYS A 145 -6.66 15.18 -7.69
CA LYS A 145 -7.83 15.38 -8.55
C LYS A 145 -8.60 16.62 -8.11
N THR A 146 -8.82 17.53 -9.05
CA THR A 146 -9.71 18.67 -8.87
C THR A 146 -11.16 18.31 -9.22
N SER A 147 -11.35 17.22 -9.97
CA SER A 147 -12.64 16.61 -10.29
C SER A 147 -12.46 15.14 -10.63
N SER A 148 -13.56 14.36 -10.64
CA SER A 148 -13.54 12.94 -11.03
C SER A 148 -13.02 12.68 -12.45
N GLU A 149 -13.16 13.65 -13.33
CA GLU A 149 -12.73 13.57 -14.74
C GLU A 149 -11.25 13.95 -14.93
N HIS A 150 -10.61 14.51 -13.90
CA HIS A 150 -9.21 14.90 -14.00
C HIS A 150 -8.32 13.65 -13.97
N TYR A 151 -7.55 13.46 -15.04
CA TYR A 151 -6.57 12.36 -15.11
C TYR A 151 -5.20 12.85 -14.68
N VAL A 152 -4.69 12.27 -13.60
CA VAL A 152 -3.34 12.55 -13.08
C VAL A 152 -2.41 11.44 -13.58
N HIS A 153 -1.36 11.83 -14.29
CA HIS A 153 -0.31 10.90 -14.70
C HIS A 153 0.63 10.61 -13.52
N GLY A 154 1.26 9.45 -13.54
CA GLY A 154 2.22 9.04 -12.52
C GLY A 154 1.79 7.77 -11.78
N THR A 155 2.38 7.56 -10.62
CA THR A 155 2.04 6.44 -9.73
C THR A 155 0.68 6.64 -9.06
N ASP A 156 0.08 5.57 -8.58
CA ASP A 156 -1.23 5.61 -7.87
C ASP A 156 -1.10 6.27 -6.48
N GLY A 157 0.09 6.29 -5.93
CA GLY A 157 0.40 6.96 -4.68
C GLY A 157 1.87 6.83 -4.31
N VAL A 158 2.31 7.66 -3.36
CA VAL A 158 3.65 7.59 -2.79
C VAL A 158 3.55 7.46 -1.28
N HIS A 159 4.30 6.53 -0.76
CA HIS A 159 4.36 6.19 0.66
C HIS A 159 5.79 6.30 1.17
N LEU A 160 5.96 6.52 2.46
CA LEU A 160 7.25 6.58 3.11
C LEU A 160 7.38 5.42 4.10
N LEU A 161 8.44 4.63 3.96
CA LEU A 161 8.76 3.58 4.90
C LEU A 161 10.11 3.90 5.55
N GLU A 162 10.18 3.90 6.87
CA GLU A 162 11.45 3.86 7.58
C GLU A 162 11.88 2.41 7.74
N VAL A 163 12.92 2.00 7.02
CA VAL A 163 13.41 0.61 7.04
C VAL A 163 14.40 0.37 8.17
N ALA A 164 15.05 1.43 8.62
CA ALA A 164 15.90 1.49 9.80
C ALA A 164 15.98 2.96 10.27
N PRO A 165 16.39 3.24 11.51
CA PRO A 165 16.54 4.61 11.99
C PRO A 165 17.37 5.49 11.04
N GLY A 166 16.76 6.49 10.44
CA GLY A 166 17.39 7.39 9.47
C GLY A 166 17.60 6.82 8.07
N ASP A 167 17.07 5.64 7.77
CA ASP A 167 17.08 5.01 6.44
C ASP A 167 15.65 4.89 5.91
N TYR A 168 15.35 5.63 4.85
CA TYR A 168 14.01 5.78 4.31
C TYR A 168 13.87 5.19 2.93
N GLN A 169 12.69 4.67 2.68
CA GLN A 169 12.30 4.15 1.38
C GLN A 169 11.04 4.86 0.89
N LEU A 170 11.14 5.51 -0.28
CA LEU A 170 9.97 6.01 -1.00
C LEU A 170 9.38 4.87 -1.82
N ILE A 171 8.13 4.53 -1.52
CA ILE A 171 7.41 3.46 -2.20
C ILE A 171 6.45 4.09 -3.21
N PHE A 172 6.74 3.88 -4.49
CA PHE A 172 5.87 4.28 -5.61
C PHE A 172 4.86 3.17 -5.86
N GLY A 173 3.59 3.48 -5.71
CA GLY A 173 2.50 2.53 -5.77
C GLY A 173 1.95 2.32 -7.18
N GLU A 174 1.69 1.08 -7.53
CA GLU A 174 1.01 0.70 -8.79
C GLU A 174 0.04 -0.45 -8.54
N SER A 175 -1.22 -0.28 -8.93
CA SER A 175 -2.27 -1.28 -8.76
C SER A 175 -2.77 -1.81 -10.10
N LYS A 176 -3.05 -3.09 -10.15
CA LYS A 176 -3.71 -3.73 -11.30
C LYS A 176 -4.75 -4.72 -10.79
N MET A 177 -5.98 -4.57 -11.25
CA MET A 177 -7.07 -5.49 -10.96
C MET A 177 -7.61 -6.12 -12.25
N TYR A 178 -7.75 -7.43 -12.22
CA TYR A 178 -8.30 -8.21 -13.32
C TYR A 178 -9.37 -9.18 -12.79
N GLY A 179 -10.64 -8.80 -12.98
CA GLY A 179 -11.80 -9.60 -12.56
C GLY A 179 -12.29 -10.60 -13.62
N ASP A 180 -11.53 -10.83 -14.68
CA ASP A 180 -11.90 -11.76 -15.72
C ASP A 180 -11.18 -13.11 -15.52
N ILE A 181 -11.96 -14.20 -15.54
CA ILE A 181 -11.47 -15.58 -15.48
C ILE A 181 -11.19 -16.18 -16.86
N VAL A 182 -10.98 -15.32 -17.87
CA VAL A 182 -10.72 -15.75 -19.25
C VAL A 182 -9.31 -16.36 -19.39
N GLY A 183 -9.23 -17.54 -19.90
CA GLY A 183 -7.98 -18.25 -20.19
C GLY A 183 -7.63 -19.32 -19.15
N SER A 184 -6.35 -19.68 -19.06
CA SER A 184 -5.87 -20.67 -18.09
C SER A 184 -5.83 -20.09 -16.67
N VAL A 185 -5.89 -20.95 -15.67
CA VAL A 185 -5.73 -20.58 -14.25
C VAL A 185 -4.51 -19.69 -14.06
N GLY A 186 -4.69 -18.55 -13.38
CA GLY A 186 -3.64 -17.57 -13.13
C GLY A 186 -3.27 -16.68 -14.33
N SER A 187 -3.99 -16.74 -15.45
CA SER A 187 -3.73 -15.89 -16.61
C SER A 187 -3.97 -14.40 -16.29
N SER A 188 -4.99 -14.09 -15.52
CA SER A 188 -5.30 -12.72 -15.04
C SER A 188 -4.19 -12.20 -14.12
N ALA A 189 -3.72 -12.99 -13.16
CA ALA A 189 -2.59 -12.62 -12.31
C ALA A 189 -1.34 -12.30 -13.14
N ARG A 190 -1.01 -13.15 -14.12
CA ARG A 190 0.14 -12.95 -15.02
C ARG A 190 0.03 -11.67 -15.84
N ARG A 191 -1.17 -11.35 -16.35
CA ARG A 191 -1.41 -10.08 -17.06
C ARG A 191 -1.26 -8.90 -16.12
N GLY A 192 -1.79 -8.98 -14.90
CA GLY A 192 -1.67 -7.96 -13.88
C GLY A 192 -0.21 -7.66 -13.54
N VAL A 193 0.58 -8.68 -13.24
CA VAL A 193 2.01 -8.53 -12.98
C VAL A 193 2.73 -7.88 -14.17
N LYS A 194 2.52 -8.39 -15.39
CA LYS A 194 3.15 -7.83 -16.59
C LYS A 194 2.78 -6.35 -16.81
N ALA A 195 1.51 -5.99 -16.62
CA ALA A 195 1.05 -4.62 -16.78
C ALA A 195 1.61 -3.69 -15.70
N ALA A 196 1.68 -4.15 -14.44
CA ALA A 196 2.26 -3.39 -13.35
C ALA A 196 3.75 -3.10 -13.59
N PHE A 197 4.53 -4.11 -13.95
CA PHE A 197 5.95 -3.92 -14.25
C PHE A 197 6.18 -3.00 -15.47
N ALA A 198 5.31 -3.04 -16.47
CA ALA A 198 5.39 -2.11 -17.59
C ALA A 198 5.12 -0.65 -17.19
N SER A 199 4.16 -0.43 -16.26
CA SER A 199 3.92 0.90 -15.69
C SER A 199 5.08 1.39 -14.86
N MET A 200 5.63 0.54 -13.99
CA MET A 200 6.80 0.87 -13.16
C MET A 200 8.04 1.21 -14.01
N GLY A 201 8.26 0.48 -15.11
CA GLY A 201 9.34 0.79 -16.04
C GLY A 201 9.27 2.21 -16.59
N LYS A 202 8.07 2.67 -16.94
CA LYS A 202 7.86 4.06 -17.39
C LYS A 202 8.17 5.08 -16.30
N VAL A 203 7.70 4.86 -15.07
CA VAL A 203 8.01 5.73 -13.92
C VAL A 203 9.52 5.83 -13.70
N GLN A 204 10.24 4.72 -13.85
CA GLN A 204 11.70 4.70 -13.73
C GLN A 204 12.39 5.42 -14.88
N GLU A 205 11.90 5.29 -16.12
CA GLU A 205 12.41 5.99 -17.30
C GLU A 205 12.20 7.50 -17.21
N ASP A 206 11.07 7.94 -16.65
CA ASP A 206 10.74 9.35 -16.40
C ASP A 206 11.57 9.97 -15.24
N GLY A 207 12.46 9.20 -14.60
CA GLY A 207 13.45 9.70 -13.63
C GLY A 207 12.89 10.02 -12.25
N PHE A 208 11.69 9.54 -11.90
CA PHE A 208 11.04 9.87 -10.62
C PHE A 208 10.88 11.40 -10.41
N ASP A 209 10.56 12.16 -11.46
CA ASP A 209 10.33 13.62 -11.43
C ASP A 209 9.29 14.07 -10.40
N PHE A 210 8.69 13.09 -9.74
CA PHE A 210 7.78 13.27 -8.64
C PHE A 210 8.40 14.03 -7.44
N ASP A 211 9.69 13.86 -7.19
CA ASP A 211 10.39 14.52 -6.08
C ASP A 211 10.31 16.04 -6.22
N THR A 212 10.53 16.56 -7.43
CA THR A 212 10.48 18.01 -7.73
C THR A 212 9.06 18.53 -7.55
N TRP A 213 8.08 17.77 -8.03
CA TRP A 213 6.68 18.18 -7.96
C TRP A 213 6.11 18.17 -6.53
N LEU A 214 6.49 17.18 -5.68
CA LEU A 214 6.12 17.15 -4.26
C LEU A 214 6.64 18.37 -3.50
N VAL A 215 7.83 18.83 -3.83
CA VAL A 215 8.46 19.99 -3.19
C VAL A 215 7.77 21.29 -3.60
N GLU A 216 7.36 21.38 -4.84
CA GLU A 216 6.63 22.55 -5.37
C GLU A 216 5.16 22.55 -4.90
N SER A 217 4.61 21.39 -4.55
CA SER A 217 3.24 21.32 -4.08
C SER A 217 3.13 21.77 -2.63
N GLU A 218 2.26 22.74 -2.35
CA GLU A 218 1.96 23.19 -0.99
C GLU A 218 1.34 22.10 -0.08
N LEU A 219 1.09 20.90 -0.63
CA LEU A 219 0.55 19.74 0.07
C LEU A 219 1.38 19.33 1.29
N LEU A 220 2.70 19.46 1.22
CA LEU A 220 3.58 19.21 2.37
C LEU A 220 3.34 20.23 3.48
N LYS A 221 3.11 21.49 3.15
CA LYS A 221 2.89 22.57 4.14
C LYS A 221 1.52 22.45 4.83
N GLU A 222 0.53 21.96 4.10
CA GLU A 222 -0.83 21.86 4.63
C GLU A 222 -1.06 20.67 5.57
N SER A 223 -0.19 19.67 5.54
CA SER A 223 -0.48 18.36 6.13
C SER A 223 0.24 18.09 7.44
N LEU A 224 1.27 18.86 7.80
CA LEU A 224 2.22 18.51 8.84
C LEU A 224 2.65 19.73 9.65
N ASP A 225 3.14 19.47 10.88
CA ASP A 225 3.89 20.45 11.65
C ASP A 225 5.24 20.76 10.98
N ASP A 226 5.85 21.90 11.36
CA ASP A 226 7.09 22.38 10.73
C ASP A 226 8.23 21.35 10.83
N GLU A 227 8.33 20.61 11.93
CA GLU A 227 9.37 19.59 12.14
C GLU A 227 9.25 18.44 11.14
N LYS A 228 8.03 17.97 10.89
CA LYS A 228 7.78 16.91 9.90
C LYS A 228 7.94 17.40 8.46
N VAL A 229 7.60 18.67 8.20
CA VAL A 229 7.86 19.30 6.89
C VAL A 229 9.35 19.37 6.62
N GLU A 230 10.15 19.80 7.59
CA GLU A 230 11.61 19.85 7.46
C GLU A 230 12.20 18.46 7.25
N LEU A 231 11.73 17.46 7.99
CA LEU A 231 12.17 16.08 7.83
C LEU A 231 11.85 15.57 6.43
N LEU A 232 10.61 15.71 5.94
CA LEU A 232 10.25 15.29 4.59
C LEU A 232 11.04 16.03 3.52
N ALA A 233 11.24 17.33 3.68
CA ALA A 233 12.10 18.11 2.79
C ALA A 233 13.52 17.54 2.76
N SER A 234 14.08 17.16 3.90
CA SER A 234 15.42 16.56 3.98
C SER A 234 15.52 15.18 3.33
N ILE A 235 14.42 14.41 3.32
CA ILE A 235 14.33 13.11 2.64
C ILE A 235 14.16 13.29 1.13
N LEU A 236 13.32 14.23 0.71
CA LEU A 236 12.92 14.40 -0.69
C LEU A 236 13.91 15.24 -1.48
N LEU A 237 14.47 16.28 -0.87
CA LEU A 237 15.39 17.18 -1.52
C LEU A 237 16.83 16.68 -1.54
N PRO A 238 17.65 17.15 -2.49
CA PRO A 238 19.10 16.97 -2.41
C PRO A 238 19.63 17.57 -1.11
N PRO A 239 20.56 16.90 -0.41
CA PRO A 239 21.12 17.42 0.85
C PRO A 239 21.78 18.78 0.64
N ALA A 240 21.47 19.75 1.48
CA ALA A 240 22.20 20.99 1.53
C ALA A 240 23.68 20.73 1.88
N SER A 241 24.59 21.57 1.39
CA SER A 241 26.02 21.40 1.66
C SER A 241 26.30 21.43 3.16
N GLY A 242 26.80 20.30 3.69
CA GLY A 242 27.09 20.13 5.13
C GLY A 242 25.96 19.61 5.99
N ALA A 243 24.80 19.30 5.43
CA ALA A 243 23.71 18.62 6.16
C ALA A 243 24.03 17.13 6.41
N PRO A 244 23.48 16.51 7.49
CA PRO A 244 23.57 15.08 7.70
C PRO A 244 23.03 14.32 6.49
N THR A 245 23.74 13.31 6.06
CA THR A 245 23.28 12.46 4.95
C THR A 245 22.17 11.55 5.46
N ILE A 246 20.95 11.76 4.97
CA ILE A 246 19.84 10.84 5.15
C ILE A 246 19.94 9.80 4.05
N THR A 247 19.89 8.52 4.43
CA THR A 247 19.86 7.43 3.44
C THR A 247 18.44 7.33 2.88
N LYS A 248 18.31 7.43 1.56
CA LYS A 248 17.04 7.20 0.89
C LYS A 248 17.19 6.23 -0.27
N SER A 249 16.17 5.45 -0.50
CA SER A 249 16.06 4.56 -1.65
C SER A 249 14.64 4.63 -2.23
N ASN A 250 14.51 4.31 -3.51
CA ASN A 250 13.21 4.19 -4.17
C ASN A 250 12.84 2.71 -4.30
N ALA A 251 11.57 2.41 -4.06
CA ALA A 251 11.01 1.08 -4.24
C ALA A 251 9.66 1.18 -4.95
N PHE A 252 9.20 0.07 -5.48
CA PHE A 252 7.86 -0.06 -6.01
C PHE A 252 7.01 -0.93 -5.10
N GLY A 253 5.80 -0.44 -4.76
CA GLY A 253 4.74 -1.18 -4.11
C GLY A 253 3.71 -1.60 -5.16
N VAL A 254 3.63 -2.89 -5.48
CA VAL A 254 2.74 -3.38 -6.53
C VAL A 254 1.61 -4.19 -5.91
N PHE A 255 0.38 -3.81 -6.21
CA PHE A 255 -0.80 -4.60 -5.89
C PHE A 255 -1.39 -5.21 -7.16
N VAL A 256 -1.58 -6.53 -7.15
CA VAL A 256 -2.25 -7.26 -8.23
C VAL A 256 -3.44 -8.01 -7.65
N GLY A 257 -4.63 -7.50 -7.91
CA GLY A 257 -5.90 -8.17 -7.60
C GLY A 257 -6.36 -9.00 -8.78
N PHE A 258 -6.75 -10.25 -8.54
CA PHE A 258 -7.26 -11.14 -9.58
C PHE A 258 -8.27 -12.12 -9.01
N GLU A 259 -9.13 -12.62 -9.88
CA GLU A 259 -10.10 -13.65 -9.55
C GLU A 259 -9.62 -15.02 -10.02
N LEU A 260 -9.87 -16.04 -9.23
CA LEU A 260 -9.63 -17.42 -9.57
C LEU A 260 -10.97 -18.15 -9.65
N ASP A 261 -11.17 -18.93 -10.69
CA ASP A 261 -12.28 -19.86 -10.77
C ASP A 261 -11.99 -21.07 -9.85
N VAL A 262 -12.49 -20.98 -8.63
CA VAL A 262 -12.31 -22.04 -7.62
C VAL A 262 -13.00 -23.34 -7.98
N THR A 263 -13.95 -23.34 -8.91
CA THR A 263 -14.64 -24.57 -9.35
C THR A 263 -13.72 -25.52 -10.12
N THR A 264 -12.61 -24.99 -10.63
CA THR A 264 -11.58 -25.76 -11.36
C THR A 264 -10.52 -26.38 -10.45
N PHE A 265 -10.50 -26.01 -9.17
CA PHE A 265 -9.57 -26.58 -8.19
C PHE A 265 -10.22 -27.77 -7.48
N PRO A 266 -9.54 -28.93 -7.39
CA PRO A 266 -9.98 -29.97 -6.47
C PRO A 266 -9.81 -29.39 -5.05
N PHE A 267 -10.93 -29.11 -4.41
CA PHE A 267 -10.92 -28.78 -2.98
C PHE A 267 -10.41 -29.99 -2.22
N ALA A 268 -9.18 -29.94 -1.75
CA ALA A 268 -8.80 -30.77 -0.62
C ALA A 268 -9.58 -30.21 0.58
N ASP A 269 -10.24 -31.10 1.32
CA ASP A 269 -11.06 -30.77 2.49
C ASP A 269 -10.38 -29.70 3.36
N HIS A 270 -10.89 -28.49 3.32
CA HIS A 270 -10.48 -27.40 4.21
C HIS A 270 -11.33 -27.43 5.48
N THR A 271 -11.43 -28.59 6.10
CA THR A 271 -11.91 -28.76 7.47
C THR A 271 -10.70 -28.81 8.40
N ALA A 272 -10.12 -27.62 8.70
CA ALA A 272 -9.22 -27.43 9.82
C ALA A 272 -9.27 -25.97 10.26
#